data_3f3a711eea3e49cb8fb1535638e0f281
#
_entry.id   3f3a711eea3e49cb8fb1535638e0f281
#
_cell.length_a   1.000
_cell.length_b   1.000
_cell.length_c   1.000
_cell.angle_alpha   90.00
_cell.angle_beta   90.00
_cell.angle_gamma   90.00
#
_symmetry.space_group_name_H-M   'P 1'
#
loop_
_entity.id
_entity.type
_entity.pdbx_description
1 polymer ?
#
loop_
_entity_poly.entity_id
_entity_poly.type
_entity_poly.pdbx_seq_one_letter_code
_entity_poly.pdbx_strand_id
1 'polypeptide(L)'
;MLKQTKIVASISDLRCDVDFIRALFEAGMNVVRMNTAHASREGFEKLISNVREVSNRIAILMDTKGPEIRTTSLVNKEPIPFHIGDQVKVVGNPELETCRECIAVSYPDFVKDLKVEGTILIDDGDLELRVIEKTEDYLLCEVQNEATLGNRKSVNVPGVRINLPSLTEKDRNNILFAIESDIDYIAHSFVRNKQDVLDIREILDNYGSDIRIIAKIENQEGVDNIDEILEVADGVMIARGDLGIEVPQEKIPGIQRMLIKKCTLAKKPVIVATQMLHTMINNPRPTRAEVTDIANAIYYRTDALMLSGETAYGKYPVEAVRTMTKIAAQAEKDKSQENNIKIPLIPGSNDVTAFLARQAVKATDKLNIKAIITDSFSGRTARNLAAFRGKYPVLAICYKEKTMRHLALSYGVEAIYMPEKANGQAYYFAALRKLMDDGVLSENDMVAYLSSGKQGSRTSFLEINVVGDVLGYGLDYVLPNRNRYL
;
A
#
# COMPACT_ATOMS: atom_id res chain seq x y z
N MET A 1 17.92 15.37 -5.24
CA MET A 1 17.06 14.41 -5.95
C MET A 1 15.83 14.20 -5.10
N LEU A 2 14.62 14.34 -5.64
CA LEU A 2 13.38 14.03 -4.93
C LEU A 2 13.35 12.52 -4.63
N LYS A 3 12.83 12.12 -3.46
CA LYS A 3 12.66 10.71 -3.11
C LYS A 3 11.76 9.99 -4.11
N GLN A 4 12.07 8.75 -4.41
CA GLN A 4 11.27 7.90 -5.32
C GLN A 4 10.31 6.97 -4.56
N THR A 5 10.69 6.52 -3.36
CA THR A 5 9.84 5.72 -2.47
C THR A 5 8.64 6.55 -2.03
N LYS A 6 7.44 6.00 -2.10
CA LYS A 6 6.20 6.68 -1.73
C LYS A 6 5.94 6.60 -0.23
N ILE A 7 5.21 7.58 0.31
CA ILE A 7 4.84 7.62 1.73
C ILE A 7 3.32 7.60 1.85
N VAL A 8 2.82 6.64 2.60
CA VAL A 8 1.42 6.53 3.04
C VAL A 8 1.35 7.04 4.47
N ALA A 9 0.48 8.00 4.75
CA ALA A 9 0.27 8.51 6.11
C ALA A 9 -1.17 8.25 6.56
N SER A 10 -1.34 7.62 7.72
CA SER A 10 -2.65 7.47 8.34
C SER A 10 -3.08 8.79 8.96
N ILE A 11 -4.28 9.23 8.65
CA ILE A 11 -4.87 10.47 9.18
C ILE A 11 -6.17 10.12 9.88
N SER A 12 -6.34 10.66 11.10
CA SER A 12 -7.56 10.58 11.88
C SER A 12 -8.52 11.70 11.49
N ASP A 13 -9.83 11.45 11.55
CA ASP A 13 -10.88 12.45 11.38
C ASP A 13 -10.84 13.57 12.45
N LEU A 14 -10.21 13.28 13.59
CA LEU A 14 -10.01 14.26 14.67
C LEU A 14 -8.94 15.31 14.33
N ARG A 15 -7.99 14.99 13.45
CA ARG A 15 -6.90 15.87 13.03
C ARG A 15 -6.72 15.80 11.52
N CYS A 16 -7.62 16.44 10.79
CA CYS A 16 -7.65 16.35 9.33
C CYS A 16 -7.89 17.72 8.67
N ASP A 17 -7.49 18.81 9.31
CA ASP A 17 -7.58 20.15 8.73
C ASP A 17 -6.66 20.31 7.50
N VAL A 18 -7.03 21.27 6.63
CA VAL A 18 -6.36 21.51 5.35
C VAL A 18 -4.87 21.85 5.55
N ASP A 19 -4.55 22.67 6.56
CA ASP A 19 -3.16 23.09 6.81
C ASP A 19 -2.30 21.93 7.28
N PHE A 20 -2.85 21.05 8.11
CA PHE A 20 -2.17 19.84 8.54
C PHE A 20 -1.90 18.87 7.38
N ILE A 21 -2.91 18.62 6.53
CA ILE A 21 -2.75 17.76 5.34
C ILE A 21 -1.72 18.38 4.37
N ARG A 22 -1.77 19.69 4.17
CA ARG A 22 -0.79 20.42 3.35
C ARG A 22 0.63 20.25 3.88
N ALA A 23 0.83 20.42 5.18
CA ALA A 23 2.13 20.23 5.81
C ALA A 23 2.69 18.81 5.65
N LEU A 24 1.83 17.77 5.74
CA LEU A 24 2.22 16.38 5.46
C LEU A 24 2.57 16.16 3.99
N PHE A 25 1.79 16.75 3.06
CA PHE A 25 2.03 16.66 1.63
C PHE A 25 3.37 17.31 1.25
N GLU A 26 3.63 18.51 1.74
CA GLU A 26 4.91 19.23 1.54
C GLU A 26 6.10 18.50 2.19
N ALA A 27 5.87 17.79 3.30
CA ALA A 27 6.89 16.93 3.92
C ALA A 27 7.19 15.67 3.10
N GLY A 28 6.35 15.31 2.12
CA GLY A 28 6.57 14.22 1.18
C GLY A 28 5.56 13.08 1.20
N MET A 29 4.40 13.23 1.84
CA MET A 29 3.29 12.29 1.77
C MET A 29 2.74 12.19 0.34
N ASN A 30 2.38 10.98 -0.08
CA ASN A 30 1.80 10.69 -1.40
C ASN A 30 0.37 10.15 -1.30
N VAL A 31 0.06 9.41 -0.22
CA VAL A 31 -1.22 8.73 -0.03
C VAL A 31 -1.70 8.96 1.39
N VAL A 32 -2.97 9.32 1.53
CA VAL A 32 -3.68 9.36 2.81
C VAL A 32 -4.33 8.01 3.05
N ARG A 33 -4.09 7.41 4.22
CA ARG A 33 -4.80 6.21 4.67
C ARG A 33 -5.88 6.58 5.67
N MET A 34 -7.09 6.08 5.45
CA MET A 34 -8.24 6.18 6.36
C MET A 34 -8.49 4.83 7.02
N ASN A 35 -8.50 4.79 8.35
CA ASN A 35 -8.82 3.58 9.10
C ASN A 35 -10.32 3.56 9.46
N THR A 36 -11.08 2.61 8.90
CA THR A 36 -12.52 2.50 9.11
C THR A 36 -12.94 1.98 10.50
N ALA A 37 -12.00 1.60 11.34
CA ALA A 37 -12.31 1.05 12.66
C ALA A 37 -12.94 2.10 13.60
N HIS A 38 -12.54 3.38 13.50
CA HIS A 38 -12.79 4.39 14.52
C HIS A 38 -13.53 5.64 14.06
N ALA A 39 -13.62 5.93 12.77
CA ALA A 39 -14.19 7.19 12.29
C ALA A 39 -15.66 7.06 11.85
N SER A 40 -16.41 8.17 11.94
CA SER A 40 -17.77 8.29 11.43
C SER A 40 -17.78 8.57 9.92
N ARG A 41 -18.94 8.42 9.27
CA ARG A 41 -19.11 8.75 7.85
C ARG A 41 -18.82 10.24 7.60
N GLU A 42 -19.33 11.10 8.42
CA GLU A 42 -19.13 12.56 8.33
C GLU A 42 -17.65 12.94 8.51
N GLY A 43 -16.94 12.24 9.41
CA GLY A 43 -15.50 12.41 9.59
C GLY A 43 -14.71 12.04 8.35
N PHE A 44 -15.09 10.95 7.67
CA PHE A 44 -14.48 10.57 6.40
C PHE A 44 -14.78 11.55 5.27
N GLU A 45 -16.02 12.00 5.12
CA GLU A 45 -16.41 12.99 4.10
C GLU A 45 -15.61 14.29 4.26
N LYS A 46 -15.45 14.77 5.51
CA LYS A 46 -14.62 15.94 5.82
C LYS A 46 -13.15 15.71 5.44
N LEU A 47 -12.57 14.56 5.82
CA LEU A 47 -11.19 14.24 5.48
C LEU A 47 -10.97 14.19 3.97
N ILE A 48 -11.86 13.53 3.21
CA ILE A 48 -11.79 13.42 1.77
C ILE A 48 -11.85 14.82 1.13
N SER A 49 -12.80 15.66 1.54
CA SER A 49 -12.94 17.04 1.05
C SER A 49 -11.65 17.84 1.28
N ASN A 50 -11.10 17.79 2.49
CA ASN A 50 -9.87 18.53 2.82
C ASN A 50 -8.65 18.00 2.05
N VAL A 51 -8.54 16.69 1.81
CA VAL A 51 -7.47 16.12 0.97
C VAL A 51 -7.57 16.64 -0.46
N ARG A 52 -8.79 16.69 -1.05
CA ARG A 52 -9.00 17.19 -2.40
C ARG A 52 -8.76 18.71 -2.52
N GLU A 53 -9.04 19.47 -1.46
CA GLU A 53 -8.70 20.91 -1.39
C GLU A 53 -7.19 21.14 -1.42
N VAL A 54 -6.40 20.29 -0.75
CA VAL A 54 -4.94 20.40 -0.76
C VAL A 54 -4.37 20.03 -2.12
N SER A 55 -4.75 18.87 -2.68
CA SER A 55 -4.25 18.43 -3.98
C SER A 55 -4.98 17.23 -4.55
N ASN A 56 -5.35 17.29 -5.84
CA ASN A 56 -5.86 16.13 -6.59
C ASN A 56 -4.79 15.05 -6.86
N ARG A 57 -3.53 15.29 -6.53
CA ARG A 57 -2.44 14.30 -6.67
C ARG A 57 -2.37 13.32 -5.51
N ILE A 58 -2.95 13.66 -4.36
CA ILE A 58 -2.96 12.81 -3.18
C ILE A 58 -3.96 11.69 -3.41
N ALA A 59 -3.51 10.44 -3.38
CA ALA A 59 -4.42 9.31 -3.40
C ALA A 59 -4.98 9.02 -2.00
N ILE A 60 -6.18 8.43 -1.97
CA ILE A 60 -6.84 8.03 -0.72
C ILE A 60 -6.98 6.51 -0.72
N LEU A 61 -6.51 5.90 0.37
CA LEU A 61 -6.57 4.48 0.63
C LEU A 61 -7.44 4.26 1.87
N MET A 62 -8.47 3.45 1.75
CA MET A 62 -9.37 3.12 2.85
C MET A 62 -9.17 1.65 3.26
N ASP A 63 -8.89 1.41 4.54
CA ASP A 63 -8.82 0.05 5.08
C ASP A 63 -10.21 -0.52 5.30
N THR A 64 -10.42 -1.81 5.03
CA THR A 64 -11.51 -2.58 5.63
C THR A 64 -11.13 -2.96 7.05
N LYS A 65 -12.14 -3.18 7.91
CA LYS A 65 -11.86 -3.71 9.23
C LYS A 65 -11.44 -5.19 9.17
N GLY A 66 -12.07 -5.95 8.29
CA GLY A 66 -11.92 -7.39 8.18
C GLY A 66 -12.55 -8.17 9.34
N PRO A 67 -12.63 -9.48 9.21
CA PRO A 67 -13.15 -10.36 10.24
C PRO A 67 -12.11 -10.54 11.36
N GLU A 68 -12.43 -10.08 12.55
CA GLU A 68 -11.63 -10.27 13.77
C GLU A 68 -12.38 -11.14 14.76
N ILE A 69 -11.66 -12.04 15.43
CA ILE A 69 -12.16 -12.66 16.66
C ILE A 69 -11.83 -11.72 17.82
N ARG A 70 -12.81 -11.47 18.67
CA ARG A 70 -12.62 -10.67 19.89
C ARG A 70 -13.19 -11.39 21.09
N THR A 71 -12.64 -11.12 22.28
CA THR A 71 -13.31 -11.46 23.55
C THR A 71 -14.60 -10.65 23.64
N THR A 72 -15.59 -11.19 24.33
CA THR A 72 -16.84 -10.49 24.61
C THR A 72 -16.66 -9.43 25.70
N SER A 73 -17.73 -8.73 26.04
CA SER A 73 -17.71 -7.76 27.14
C SER A 73 -17.41 -8.43 28.48
N LEU A 74 -16.66 -7.76 29.33
CA LEU A 74 -16.42 -8.20 30.71
C LEU A 74 -17.68 -7.97 31.58
N VAL A 75 -18.01 -8.98 32.37
CA VAL A 75 -19.20 -8.96 33.27
C VAL A 75 -19.30 -7.66 34.09
N ASN A 76 -18.21 -7.21 34.70
CA ASN A 76 -18.20 -6.01 35.55
C ASN A 76 -17.52 -4.81 34.87
N LYS A 77 -17.13 -4.93 33.59
CA LYS A 77 -16.32 -3.93 32.85
C LYS A 77 -14.96 -3.61 33.49
N GLU A 78 -14.55 -4.32 34.55
CA GLU A 78 -13.25 -4.18 35.17
C GLU A 78 -12.23 -5.15 34.59
N PRO A 79 -10.98 -4.72 34.32
CA PRO A 79 -9.94 -5.59 33.82
C PRO A 79 -9.69 -6.78 34.75
N ILE A 80 -9.48 -7.97 34.16
CA ILE A 80 -9.30 -9.24 34.89
C ILE A 80 -7.81 -9.60 34.90
N PRO A 81 -7.15 -9.65 36.08
CA PRO A 81 -5.77 -10.12 36.16
C PRO A 81 -5.68 -11.63 36.00
N PHE A 82 -4.68 -12.09 35.25
CA PHE A 82 -4.30 -13.49 35.06
C PHE A 82 -2.84 -13.69 35.45
N HIS A 83 -2.55 -14.84 36.09
CA HIS A 83 -1.22 -15.22 36.53
C HIS A 83 -0.77 -16.52 35.83
N ILE A 84 0.54 -16.68 35.70
CA ILE A 84 1.12 -17.92 35.10
C ILE A 84 0.59 -19.15 35.84
N GLY A 85 0.12 -20.13 35.05
CA GLY A 85 -0.41 -21.38 35.55
C GLY A 85 -1.90 -21.34 35.92
N ASP A 86 -2.56 -20.17 35.86
CA ASP A 86 -4.02 -20.10 36.01
C ASP A 86 -4.70 -20.96 34.92
N GLN A 87 -5.81 -21.57 35.28
CA GLN A 87 -6.64 -22.31 34.33
C GLN A 87 -7.92 -21.53 34.05
N VAL A 88 -8.24 -21.38 32.76
CA VAL A 88 -9.43 -20.66 32.30
C VAL A 88 -10.10 -21.42 31.16
N LYS A 89 -11.43 -21.42 31.13
CA LYS A 89 -12.20 -21.94 30.00
C LYS A 89 -12.28 -20.91 28.91
N VAL A 90 -12.20 -21.35 27.64
CA VAL A 90 -12.46 -20.49 26.48
C VAL A 90 -13.59 -21.10 25.65
N VAL A 91 -14.60 -20.30 25.31
CA VAL A 91 -15.81 -20.73 24.61
C VAL A 91 -16.13 -19.84 23.42
N GLY A 92 -16.66 -20.42 22.34
CA GLY A 92 -17.14 -19.70 21.15
C GLY A 92 -18.60 -19.26 21.34
N ASN A 93 -18.86 -18.28 22.17
CA ASN A 93 -20.22 -17.80 22.42
C ASN A 93 -20.29 -16.27 22.48
N PRO A 94 -20.75 -15.58 21.41
CA PRO A 94 -20.80 -14.13 21.35
C PRO A 94 -21.78 -13.47 22.34
N GLU A 95 -22.76 -14.23 22.86
CA GLU A 95 -23.77 -13.74 23.80
C GLU A 95 -23.35 -13.86 25.26
N LEU A 96 -22.31 -14.64 25.57
CA LEU A 96 -21.81 -14.82 26.92
C LEU A 96 -20.81 -13.71 27.25
N GLU A 97 -20.94 -13.10 28.44
CA GLU A 97 -19.94 -12.16 28.95
C GLU A 97 -18.72 -12.90 29.50
N THR A 98 -17.54 -12.32 29.28
CA THR A 98 -16.26 -12.86 29.77
C THR A 98 -16.11 -12.61 31.27
N CYS A 99 -15.71 -13.63 32.01
CA CYS A 99 -15.38 -13.57 33.44
C CYS A 99 -14.04 -14.26 33.73
N ARG A 100 -13.61 -14.25 35.00
CA ARG A 100 -12.34 -14.86 35.44
C ARG A 100 -12.24 -16.36 35.11
N GLU A 101 -13.33 -17.08 35.20
CA GLU A 101 -13.41 -18.52 35.01
C GLU A 101 -13.62 -18.92 33.54
N CYS A 102 -14.15 -18.00 32.71
CA CYS A 102 -14.53 -18.27 31.36
C CYS A 102 -14.36 -17.05 30.43
N ILE A 103 -13.48 -17.16 29.46
CA ILE A 103 -13.33 -16.19 28.39
C ILE A 103 -14.23 -16.61 27.23
N ALA A 104 -15.20 -15.78 26.89
CA ALA A 104 -16.03 -15.98 25.72
C ALA A 104 -15.51 -15.18 24.54
N VAL A 105 -15.58 -15.75 23.33
CA VAL A 105 -15.13 -15.10 22.09
C VAL A 105 -16.26 -15.00 21.06
N SER A 106 -16.12 -14.03 20.16
CA SER A 106 -17.13 -13.68 19.15
C SER A 106 -17.32 -14.72 18.03
N TYR A 107 -16.45 -15.72 17.93
CA TYR A 107 -16.49 -16.74 16.89
C TYR A 107 -17.09 -18.05 17.42
N PRO A 108 -18.29 -18.48 16.94
CA PRO A 108 -19.00 -19.66 17.47
C PRO A 108 -18.25 -20.98 17.28
N ASP A 109 -17.59 -21.18 16.13
CA ASP A 109 -16.86 -22.42 15.84
C ASP A 109 -15.46 -22.48 16.48
N PHE A 110 -15.12 -21.53 17.40
CA PHE A 110 -13.79 -21.40 18.00
C PHE A 110 -13.28 -22.70 18.63
N VAL A 111 -14.13 -23.34 19.43
CA VAL A 111 -13.77 -24.60 20.08
C VAL A 111 -13.52 -25.70 19.05
N LYS A 112 -14.33 -25.76 18.01
CA LYS A 112 -14.24 -26.78 16.95
C LYS A 112 -12.91 -26.71 16.19
N ASP A 113 -12.48 -25.49 15.84
CA ASP A 113 -11.33 -25.27 14.96
C ASP A 113 -9.98 -25.41 15.66
N LEU A 114 -9.91 -25.17 16.98
CA LEU A 114 -8.67 -25.27 17.74
C LEU A 114 -8.39 -26.74 18.18
N LYS A 115 -7.10 -26.99 18.46
CA LYS A 115 -6.60 -28.31 18.93
C LYS A 115 -5.92 -28.15 20.28
N VAL A 116 -5.78 -29.26 21.00
CA VAL A 116 -4.92 -29.37 22.20
C VAL A 116 -3.48 -29.01 21.80
N GLU A 117 -2.74 -28.38 22.68
CA GLU A 117 -1.42 -27.76 22.49
C GLU A 117 -1.44 -26.52 21.58
N GLY A 118 -2.60 -26.06 21.11
CA GLY A 118 -2.74 -24.81 20.37
C GLY A 118 -2.51 -23.58 21.28
N THR A 119 -1.97 -22.53 20.69
CA THR A 119 -1.77 -21.22 21.37
C THR A 119 -2.90 -20.27 21.02
N ILE A 120 -3.41 -19.56 22.03
CA ILE A 120 -4.37 -18.47 21.88
C ILE A 120 -3.69 -17.21 22.38
N LEU A 121 -3.63 -16.17 21.55
CA LEU A 121 -3.06 -14.87 21.88
C LEU A 121 -4.18 -13.85 21.99
N ILE A 122 -4.26 -13.13 23.10
CA ILE A 122 -5.28 -12.11 23.34
C ILE A 122 -4.60 -10.78 23.56
N ASP A 123 -5.20 -9.69 23.04
CA ASP A 123 -4.68 -8.32 23.12
C ASP A 123 -3.27 -8.22 22.51
N ASP A 124 -3.15 -8.60 21.22
CA ASP A 124 -1.90 -8.61 20.46
C ASP A 124 -0.78 -9.46 21.09
N GLY A 125 -1.15 -10.46 21.92
CA GLY A 125 -0.23 -11.36 22.59
C GLY A 125 0.13 -10.95 24.02
N ASP A 126 -0.48 -9.90 24.56
CA ASP A 126 -0.30 -9.51 25.97
C ASP A 126 -0.73 -10.63 26.92
N LEU A 127 -1.77 -11.39 26.59
CA LEU A 127 -2.18 -12.60 27.29
C LEU A 127 -2.02 -13.83 26.38
N GLU A 128 -1.14 -14.74 26.76
CA GLU A 128 -0.92 -16.00 26.07
C GLU A 128 -1.53 -17.17 26.83
N LEU A 129 -2.33 -17.99 26.12
CA LEU A 129 -2.97 -19.19 26.65
C LEU A 129 -2.55 -20.40 25.81
N ARG A 130 -2.30 -21.53 26.48
CA ARG A 130 -2.08 -22.83 25.85
C ARG A 130 -3.27 -23.73 26.11
N VAL A 131 -3.83 -24.35 25.09
CA VAL A 131 -4.94 -25.31 25.21
C VAL A 131 -4.41 -26.61 25.80
N ILE A 132 -4.87 -26.96 27.02
CA ILE A 132 -4.47 -28.21 27.73
C ILE A 132 -5.51 -29.32 27.59
N GLU A 133 -6.79 -28.94 27.38
CA GLU A 133 -7.87 -29.91 27.17
C GLU A 133 -8.92 -29.31 26.23
N LYS A 134 -9.54 -30.17 25.41
CA LYS A 134 -10.64 -29.81 24.52
C LYS A 134 -11.84 -30.68 24.77
N THR A 135 -12.99 -30.07 24.97
CA THR A 135 -14.30 -30.74 25.01
C THR A 135 -15.15 -30.34 23.80
N GLU A 136 -16.41 -30.76 23.74
CA GLU A 136 -17.34 -30.27 22.70
C GLU A 136 -17.72 -28.80 22.89
N ASP A 137 -17.80 -28.31 24.15
CA ASP A 137 -18.33 -27.00 24.49
C ASP A 137 -17.27 -25.95 24.82
N TYR A 138 -16.09 -26.38 25.30
CA TYR A 138 -15.04 -25.45 25.72
C TYR A 138 -13.63 -26.02 25.53
N LEU A 139 -12.66 -25.09 25.48
CA LEU A 139 -11.23 -25.37 25.63
C LEU A 139 -10.82 -25.01 27.06
N LEU A 140 -10.16 -25.93 27.77
CA LEU A 140 -9.45 -25.60 29.00
C LEU A 140 -8.06 -25.13 28.64
N CYS A 141 -7.71 -23.94 29.09
CA CYS A 141 -6.44 -23.30 28.75
C CYS A 141 -5.65 -22.97 30.01
N GLU A 142 -4.31 -23.04 29.88
CA GLU A 142 -3.36 -22.60 30.91
C GLU A 142 -2.71 -21.29 30.48
N VAL A 143 -2.68 -20.33 31.41
CA VAL A 143 -2.07 -19.01 31.21
C VAL A 143 -0.55 -19.13 31.22
N GLN A 144 0.13 -18.58 30.19
CA GLN A 144 1.57 -18.71 30.01
C GLN A 144 2.38 -17.50 30.50
N ASN A 145 1.74 -16.34 30.71
CA ASN A 145 2.39 -15.13 31.16
C ASN A 145 1.50 -14.28 32.07
N GLU A 146 2.11 -13.36 32.83
CA GLU A 146 1.37 -12.37 33.64
C GLU A 146 0.68 -11.36 32.73
N ALA A 147 -0.63 -11.17 32.89
CA ALA A 147 -1.40 -10.24 32.07
C ALA A 147 -2.66 -9.71 32.77
N THR A 148 -3.22 -8.66 32.21
CA THR A 148 -4.53 -8.14 32.62
C THR A 148 -5.43 -8.02 31.40
N LEU A 149 -6.50 -8.81 31.36
CA LEU A 149 -7.45 -8.83 30.25
C LEU A 149 -8.41 -7.64 30.32
N GLY A 150 -8.34 -6.79 29.32
CA GLY A 150 -9.26 -5.67 29.11
C GLY A 150 -10.53 -6.09 28.37
N ASN A 151 -11.44 -5.12 28.18
CA ASN A 151 -12.73 -5.33 27.53
C ASN A 151 -12.59 -5.49 26.00
N ARG A 152 -13.23 -6.50 25.39
CA ARG A 152 -13.35 -6.71 23.94
C ARG A 152 -12.01 -6.73 23.19
N LYS A 153 -11.05 -7.48 23.68
CA LYS A 153 -9.70 -7.59 23.12
C LYS A 153 -9.63 -8.51 21.90
N SER A 154 -8.69 -8.25 21.02
CA SER A 154 -8.38 -9.11 19.85
C SER A 154 -7.99 -10.53 20.30
N VAL A 155 -8.33 -11.52 19.48
CA VAL A 155 -7.98 -12.93 19.72
C VAL A 155 -7.37 -13.49 18.45
N ASN A 156 -6.11 -13.93 18.53
CA ASN A 156 -5.37 -14.57 17.46
C ASN A 156 -5.04 -16.02 17.83
N VAL A 157 -5.00 -16.88 16.83
CA VAL A 157 -4.73 -18.32 17.00
C VAL A 157 -3.71 -18.78 15.97
N PRO A 158 -2.42 -18.57 16.22
CA PRO A 158 -1.36 -18.80 15.24
C PRO A 158 -1.40 -20.22 14.66
N GLY A 159 -1.32 -20.33 13.34
CA GLY A 159 -1.29 -21.61 12.64
C GLY A 159 -2.63 -22.34 12.55
N VAL A 160 -3.74 -21.74 12.99
CA VAL A 160 -5.09 -22.29 12.89
C VAL A 160 -5.86 -21.59 11.77
N ARG A 161 -6.46 -22.38 10.89
CA ARG A 161 -7.32 -21.83 9.84
C ARG A 161 -8.69 -21.51 10.43
N ILE A 162 -9.02 -20.22 10.45
CA ILE A 162 -10.32 -19.72 10.93
C ILE A 162 -11.24 -19.48 9.74
N ASN A 163 -12.44 -20.06 9.78
CA ASN A 163 -13.40 -19.99 8.69
C ASN A 163 -14.39 -18.83 8.89
N LEU A 164 -13.84 -17.60 9.00
CA LEU A 164 -14.64 -16.36 9.02
C LEU A 164 -14.91 -15.87 7.58
N PRO A 165 -16.07 -15.21 7.32
CA PRO A 165 -16.32 -14.56 6.05
C PRO A 165 -15.26 -13.48 5.79
N SER A 166 -14.86 -13.28 4.53
CA SER A 166 -13.84 -12.29 4.16
C SER A 166 -14.27 -10.85 4.46
N LEU A 167 -15.57 -10.59 4.36
CA LEU A 167 -16.17 -9.26 4.53
C LEU A 167 -17.27 -9.29 5.58
N THR A 168 -17.22 -8.33 6.51
CA THR A 168 -18.33 -8.04 7.41
C THR A 168 -19.38 -7.17 6.69
N GLU A 169 -20.58 -7.06 7.26
CA GLU A 169 -21.60 -6.13 6.77
C GLU A 169 -21.10 -4.67 6.81
N LYS A 170 -20.38 -4.30 7.87
CA LYS A 170 -19.74 -2.99 7.98
C LYS A 170 -18.75 -2.75 6.84
N ASP A 171 -17.97 -3.74 6.46
CA ASP A 171 -17.02 -3.62 5.36
C ASP A 171 -17.73 -3.41 4.03
N ARG A 172 -18.83 -4.13 3.77
CA ARG A 172 -19.66 -3.93 2.57
C ARG A 172 -20.19 -2.49 2.48
N ASN A 173 -20.70 -1.95 3.58
CA ASN A 173 -21.18 -0.57 3.64
C ASN A 173 -20.05 0.44 3.42
N ASN A 174 -18.86 0.19 3.97
CA ASN A 174 -17.69 1.03 3.75
C ASN A 174 -17.19 0.98 2.30
N ILE A 175 -17.26 -0.19 1.63
CA ILE A 175 -16.91 -0.33 0.21
C ILE A 175 -17.88 0.49 -0.66
N LEU A 176 -19.18 0.44 -0.37
CA LEU A 176 -20.17 1.27 -1.08
C LEU A 176 -19.89 2.77 -0.87
N PHE A 177 -19.60 3.17 0.35
CA PHE A 177 -19.17 4.54 0.64
C PHE A 177 -17.89 4.93 -0.12
N ALA A 178 -16.91 4.02 -0.24
CA ALA A 178 -15.69 4.27 -1.00
C ALA A 178 -15.99 4.51 -2.49
N ILE A 179 -16.95 3.78 -3.05
CA ILE A 179 -17.40 3.95 -4.45
C ILE A 179 -18.06 5.33 -4.63
N GLU A 180 -18.99 5.69 -3.74
CA GLU A 180 -19.69 6.98 -3.76
C GLU A 180 -18.73 8.17 -3.63
N SER A 181 -17.67 8.01 -2.84
CA SER A 181 -16.70 9.06 -2.51
C SER A 181 -15.47 9.12 -3.44
N ASP A 182 -15.46 8.37 -4.54
CA ASP A 182 -14.34 8.31 -5.49
C ASP A 182 -12.99 8.01 -4.82
N ILE A 183 -12.96 7.06 -3.87
CA ILE A 183 -11.74 6.58 -3.19
C ILE A 183 -10.86 5.85 -4.20
N ASP A 184 -9.53 5.94 -4.05
CA ASP A 184 -8.59 5.41 -5.04
C ASP A 184 -8.21 3.95 -4.77
N TYR A 185 -8.10 3.57 -3.49
CA TYR A 185 -7.68 2.24 -3.07
C TYR A 185 -8.49 1.73 -1.89
N ILE A 186 -8.76 0.43 -1.88
CA ILE A 186 -9.21 -0.31 -0.70
C ILE A 186 -8.08 -1.23 -0.26
N ALA A 187 -7.64 -1.11 1.01
CA ALA A 187 -6.75 -2.06 1.64
C ALA A 187 -7.59 -3.10 2.39
N HIS A 188 -7.59 -4.32 1.87
CA HIS A 188 -8.39 -5.42 2.43
C HIS A 188 -7.63 -6.13 3.53
N SER A 189 -8.18 -6.11 4.75
CA SER A 189 -7.56 -6.70 5.94
C SER A 189 -7.73 -8.22 5.98
N PHE A 190 -6.75 -8.91 6.55
CA PHE A 190 -6.71 -10.36 6.79
C PHE A 190 -6.92 -11.23 5.56
N VAL A 191 -6.38 -10.83 4.40
CA VAL A 191 -6.43 -11.63 3.18
C VAL A 191 -5.69 -12.94 3.36
N ARG A 192 -6.38 -14.06 3.11
CA ARG A 192 -5.87 -15.43 3.24
C ARG A 192 -5.59 -16.08 1.89
N ASN A 193 -6.41 -15.75 0.89
CA ASN A 193 -6.40 -16.40 -0.42
C ASN A 193 -6.97 -15.49 -1.51
N LYS A 194 -6.97 -15.99 -2.74
CA LYS A 194 -7.50 -15.29 -3.91
C LYS A 194 -8.98 -14.91 -3.79
N GLN A 195 -9.80 -15.78 -3.16
CA GLN A 195 -11.24 -15.56 -3.06
C GLN A 195 -11.56 -14.32 -2.20
N ASP A 196 -10.83 -14.10 -1.11
CA ASP A 196 -11.02 -12.93 -0.26
C ASP A 196 -10.89 -11.61 -1.07
N VAL A 197 -9.98 -11.56 -2.03
CA VAL A 197 -9.81 -10.40 -2.93
C VAL A 197 -10.95 -10.32 -3.96
N LEU A 198 -11.37 -11.46 -4.50
CA LEU A 198 -12.45 -11.54 -5.48
C LEU A 198 -13.80 -11.11 -4.90
N ASP A 199 -14.05 -11.33 -3.61
CA ASP A 199 -15.28 -10.90 -2.94
C ASP A 199 -15.44 -9.37 -2.97
N ILE A 200 -14.34 -8.60 -2.84
CA ILE A 200 -14.37 -7.14 -3.04
C ILE A 200 -14.48 -6.80 -4.52
N ARG A 201 -13.75 -7.50 -5.39
CA ARG A 201 -13.76 -7.26 -6.84
C ARG A 201 -15.17 -7.37 -7.39
N GLU A 202 -15.92 -8.38 -6.97
CA GLU A 202 -17.32 -8.57 -7.38
C GLU A 202 -18.19 -7.35 -7.02
N ILE A 203 -18.05 -6.80 -5.82
CA ILE A 203 -18.78 -5.60 -5.43
C ILE A 203 -18.39 -4.43 -6.34
N LEU A 204 -17.08 -4.19 -6.54
CA LEU A 204 -16.60 -3.08 -7.36
C LEU A 204 -17.08 -3.20 -8.83
N ASP A 205 -17.04 -4.39 -9.40
CA ASP A 205 -17.45 -4.67 -10.78
C ASP A 205 -18.97 -4.45 -10.96
N ASN A 206 -19.78 -4.85 -9.98
CA ASN A 206 -21.23 -4.63 -9.99
C ASN A 206 -21.62 -3.14 -10.03
N TYR A 207 -20.78 -2.26 -9.49
CA TYR A 207 -20.95 -0.80 -9.53
C TYR A 207 -20.11 -0.11 -10.61
N GLY A 208 -19.40 -0.85 -11.46
CA GLY A 208 -18.52 -0.29 -12.50
C GLY A 208 -17.36 0.55 -11.92
N SER A 209 -16.93 0.26 -10.70
CA SER A 209 -15.90 1.02 -10.00
C SER A 209 -14.49 0.55 -10.37
N ASP A 210 -13.58 1.50 -10.58
CA ASP A 210 -12.16 1.24 -10.90
C ASP A 210 -11.22 1.33 -9.67
N ILE A 211 -11.79 1.33 -8.44
CA ILE A 211 -11.01 1.30 -7.19
C ILE A 211 -10.04 0.12 -7.22
N ARG A 212 -8.79 0.36 -6.79
CA ARG A 212 -7.74 -0.64 -6.74
C ARG A 212 -7.72 -1.35 -5.39
N ILE A 213 -7.48 -2.66 -5.39
CA ILE A 213 -7.46 -3.49 -4.18
C ILE A 213 -6.02 -3.77 -3.78
N ILE A 214 -5.66 -3.37 -2.55
CA ILE A 214 -4.40 -3.69 -1.89
C ILE A 214 -4.66 -4.81 -0.88
N ALA A 215 -4.12 -5.99 -1.11
CA ALA A 215 -4.24 -7.11 -0.19
C ALA A 215 -3.30 -6.93 1.01
N LYS A 216 -3.84 -6.93 2.23
CA LYS A 216 -3.03 -6.88 3.45
C LYS A 216 -2.66 -8.30 3.86
N ILE A 217 -1.36 -8.56 3.93
CA ILE A 217 -0.81 -9.85 4.36
C ILE A 217 -0.47 -9.74 5.84
N GLU A 218 -1.31 -10.38 6.65
CA GLU A 218 -1.37 -10.27 8.11
C GLU A 218 -1.36 -11.63 8.81
N ASN A 219 -1.32 -12.73 8.06
CA ASN A 219 -1.37 -14.10 8.56
C ASN A 219 -0.53 -15.06 7.71
N GLN A 220 -0.24 -16.25 8.25
CA GLN A 220 0.58 -17.25 7.56
C GLN A 220 -0.08 -17.76 6.27
N GLU A 221 -1.42 -17.95 6.24
CA GLU A 221 -2.15 -18.42 5.06
C GLU A 221 -1.98 -17.44 3.88
N GLY A 222 -2.07 -16.13 4.14
CA GLY A 222 -1.83 -15.11 3.12
C GLY A 222 -0.39 -15.07 2.61
N VAL A 223 0.59 -15.38 3.48
CA VAL A 223 2.00 -15.55 3.07
C VAL A 223 2.16 -16.75 2.15
N ASP A 224 1.56 -17.88 2.46
CA ASP A 224 1.65 -19.12 1.69
C ASP A 224 0.96 -18.99 0.33
N ASN A 225 -0.18 -18.29 0.28
CA ASN A 225 -1.02 -18.11 -0.91
C ASN A 225 -0.70 -16.83 -1.71
N ILE A 226 0.42 -16.17 -1.44
CA ILE A 226 0.74 -14.87 -2.04
C ILE A 226 0.74 -14.88 -3.57
N ASP A 227 1.11 -15.97 -4.22
CA ASP A 227 1.17 -16.05 -5.67
C ASP A 227 -0.24 -15.95 -6.30
N GLU A 228 -1.23 -16.66 -5.76
CA GLU A 228 -2.61 -16.58 -6.24
C GLU A 228 -3.29 -15.26 -5.86
N ILE A 229 -2.95 -14.68 -4.69
CA ILE A 229 -3.41 -13.35 -4.29
C ILE A 229 -2.89 -12.30 -5.28
N LEU A 230 -1.62 -12.40 -5.67
CA LEU A 230 -1.02 -11.49 -6.66
C LEU A 230 -1.62 -11.62 -8.07
N GLU A 231 -2.36 -12.66 -8.41
CA GLU A 231 -3.07 -12.72 -9.70
C GLU A 231 -4.19 -11.69 -9.77
N VAL A 232 -4.91 -11.45 -8.67
CA VAL A 232 -6.15 -10.68 -8.61
C VAL A 232 -6.05 -9.35 -7.86
N ALA A 233 -5.16 -9.21 -6.88
CA ALA A 233 -4.92 -7.94 -6.18
C ALA A 233 -4.17 -6.95 -7.06
N ASP A 234 -4.40 -5.65 -6.87
CA ASP A 234 -3.68 -4.57 -7.57
C ASP A 234 -2.35 -4.19 -6.88
N GLY A 235 -2.15 -4.57 -5.64
CA GLY A 235 -0.94 -4.40 -4.85
C GLY A 235 -1.03 -5.14 -3.52
N VAL A 236 0.00 -5.04 -2.70
CA VAL A 236 0.09 -5.72 -1.40
C VAL A 236 0.55 -4.75 -0.31
N MET A 237 0.03 -4.94 0.89
CA MET A 237 0.54 -4.30 2.11
C MET A 237 1.05 -5.38 3.07
N ILE A 238 2.29 -5.27 3.48
CA ILE A 238 2.90 -6.13 4.49
C ILE A 238 2.66 -5.47 5.84
N ALA A 239 1.62 -5.90 6.56
CA ALA A 239 1.23 -5.35 7.84
C ALA A 239 1.93 -6.13 8.97
N ARG A 240 3.17 -5.70 9.28
CA ARG A 240 4.09 -6.44 10.16
C ARG A 240 3.61 -6.56 11.60
N GLY A 241 2.78 -5.62 12.08
CA GLY A 241 2.20 -5.69 13.42
C GLY A 241 1.37 -6.96 13.58
N ASP A 242 0.31 -7.08 12.80
CA ASP A 242 -0.61 -8.22 12.84
C ASP A 242 0.09 -9.52 12.41
N LEU A 243 0.91 -9.46 11.36
CA LEU A 243 1.70 -10.60 10.91
C LEU A 243 2.65 -11.13 11.99
N GLY A 244 3.21 -10.24 12.83
CA GLY A 244 4.12 -10.61 13.91
C GLY A 244 3.44 -11.26 15.12
N ILE A 245 2.11 -11.23 15.18
CA ILE A 245 1.31 -12.00 16.15
C ILE A 245 1.08 -13.43 15.63
N GLU A 246 0.88 -13.56 14.31
CA GLU A 246 0.53 -14.82 13.65
C GLU A 246 1.75 -15.71 13.32
N VAL A 247 2.93 -15.10 13.15
CA VAL A 247 4.16 -15.83 12.79
C VAL A 247 5.32 -15.47 13.72
N PRO A 248 6.27 -16.38 13.97
CA PRO A 248 7.45 -16.09 14.79
C PRO A 248 8.20 -14.85 14.29
N GLN A 249 8.53 -13.93 15.20
CA GLN A 249 9.10 -12.63 14.89
C GLN A 249 10.40 -12.70 14.07
N GLU A 250 11.23 -13.71 14.32
CA GLU A 250 12.48 -13.94 13.60
C GLU A 250 12.27 -14.29 12.11
N LYS A 251 11.07 -14.72 11.71
CA LYS A 251 10.72 -15.01 10.31
C LYS A 251 10.28 -13.76 9.53
N ILE A 252 9.82 -12.70 10.21
CA ILE A 252 9.26 -11.50 9.58
C ILE A 252 10.21 -10.87 8.55
N PRO A 253 11.52 -10.65 8.83
CA PRO A 253 12.42 -10.04 7.85
C PRO A 253 12.55 -10.87 6.56
N GLY A 254 12.58 -12.21 6.69
CA GLY A 254 12.63 -13.12 5.55
C GLY A 254 11.34 -13.09 4.71
N ILE A 255 10.19 -13.12 5.37
CA ILE A 255 8.87 -13.02 4.74
C ILE A 255 8.72 -11.68 4.02
N GLN A 256 9.05 -10.55 4.68
CA GLN A 256 9.01 -9.22 4.07
C GLN A 256 9.83 -9.17 2.78
N ARG A 257 11.07 -9.66 2.82
CA ARG A 257 11.95 -9.69 1.64
C ARG A 257 11.36 -10.54 0.50
N MET A 258 10.79 -11.69 0.83
CA MET A 258 10.16 -12.60 -0.12
C MET A 258 8.93 -11.95 -0.77
N LEU A 259 8.04 -11.34 0.03
CA LEU A 259 6.83 -10.66 -0.45
C LEU A 259 7.17 -9.47 -1.35
N ILE A 260 8.13 -8.61 -0.96
CA ILE A 260 8.59 -7.49 -1.79
C ILE A 260 9.11 -8.01 -3.15
N LYS A 261 9.90 -9.09 -3.13
CA LYS A 261 10.42 -9.70 -4.37
C LYS A 261 9.30 -10.19 -5.27
N LYS A 262 8.31 -10.92 -4.75
CA LYS A 262 7.17 -11.44 -5.51
C LYS A 262 6.32 -10.30 -6.10
N CYS A 263 6.02 -9.25 -5.34
CA CYS A 263 5.30 -8.08 -5.81
C CYS A 263 6.06 -7.37 -6.95
N THR A 264 7.37 -7.19 -6.80
CA THR A 264 8.22 -6.57 -7.84
C THR A 264 8.21 -7.40 -9.13
N LEU A 265 8.30 -8.74 -9.05
CA LEU A 265 8.22 -9.64 -10.20
C LEU A 265 6.84 -9.58 -10.87
N ALA A 266 5.77 -9.47 -10.08
CA ALA A 266 4.40 -9.30 -10.57
C ALA A 266 4.12 -7.87 -11.09
N LYS A 267 5.06 -6.93 -10.94
CA LYS A 267 4.93 -5.50 -11.32
C LYS A 267 3.75 -4.82 -10.59
N LYS A 268 3.52 -5.19 -9.35
CA LYS A 268 2.48 -4.67 -8.47
C LYS A 268 3.12 -3.92 -7.30
N PRO A 269 2.57 -2.76 -6.89
CA PRO A 269 3.12 -1.99 -5.79
C PRO A 269 3.04 -2.76 -4.48
N VAL A 270 4.06 -2.57 -3.63
CA VAL A 270 4.12 -3.12 -2.28
C VAL A 270 4.37 -2.03 -1.26
N ILE A 271 3.57 -2.04 -0.19
CA ILE A 271 3.66 -1.14 0.96
C ILE A 271 4.23 -1.93 2.14
N VAL A 272 5.29 -1.44 2.77
CA VAL A 272 5.74 -1.95 4.08
C VAL A 272 5.14 -1.07 5.16
N ALA A 273 4.38 -1.69 6.06
CA ALA A 273 3.54 -1.01 7.03
C ALA A 273 3.86 -1.43 8.48
N THR A 274 3.46 -0.58 9.41
CA THR A 274 3.55 -0.70 10.86
C THR A 274 4.96 -0.65 11.43
N GLN A 275 5.10 -0.03 12.60
CA GLN A 275 6.35 0.07 13.38
C GLN A 275 7.55 0.63 12.60
N MET A 276 7.32 1.58 11.67
CA MET A 276 8.40 2.17 10.86
C MET A 276 9.18 3.24 11.63
N LEU A 277 8.47 4.19 12.24
CA LEU A 277 9.02 5.25 13.10
C LEU A 277 8.23 5.32 14.41
N HIS A 278 7.89 4.17 14.98
CA HIS A 278 7.01 4.03 16.15
C HIS A 278 7.43 4.91 17.33
N THR A 279 8.73 5.01 17.58
CA THR A 279 9.28 5.90 18.62
C THR A 279 8.87 7.35 18.41
N MET A 280 8.68 7.80 17.17
CA MET A 280 8.29 9.18 16.87
C MET A 280 6.81 9.50 17.17
N ILE A 281 6.02 8.53 17.62
CA ILE A 281 4.71 8.84 18.25
C ILE A 281 4.91 9.79 19.42
N ASN A 282 5.93 9.55 20.26
CA ASN A 282 6.19 10.31 21.47
C ASN A 282 7.51 11.10 21.46
N ASN A 283 8.45 10.78 20.57
CA ASN A 283 9.78 11.37 20.53
C ASN A 283 10.04 12.10 19.21
N PRO A 284 10.79 13.22 19.21
CA PRO A 284 11.05 14.02 18.00
C PRO A 284 12.06 13.37 17.04
N ARG A 285 12.68 12.27 17.42
CA ARG A 285 13.70 11.56 16.63
C ARG A 285 13.50 10.06 16.70
N PRO A 286 13.77 9.32 15.60
CA PRO A 286 13.70 7.86 15.58
C PRO A 286 14.94 7.25 16.24
N THR A 287 14.85 5.96 16.52
CA THR A 287 15.99 5.12 16.87
C THR A 287 16.85 4.78 15.64
N ARG A 288 18.08 4.33 15.85
CA ARG A 288 18.93 3.82 14.76
C ARG A 288 18.36 2.56 14.13
N ALA A 289 17.71 1.71 14.91
CA ALA A 289 17.06 0.49 14.42
C ALA A 289 15.94 0.81 13.42
N GLU A 290 15.08 1.79 13.72
CA GLU A 290 14.01 2.26 12.82
C GLU A 290 14.57 2.85 11.52
N VAL A 291 15.65 3.64 11.59
CA VAL A 291 16.34 4.16 10.40
C VAL A 291 16.87 3.02 9.53
N THR A 292 17.48 2.00 10.15
CA THR A 292 18.01 0.83 9.45
C THR A 292 16.90 0.00 8.82
N ASP A 293 15.78 -0.18 9.50
CA ASP A 293 14.63 -0.93 9.00
C ASP A 293 14.02 -0.27 7.76
N ILE A 294 13.82 1.06 7.79
CA ILE A 294 13.37 1.83 6.63
C ILE A 294 14.35 1.68 5.46
N ALA A 295 15.65 1.84 5.70
CA ALA A 295 16.67 1.71 4.66
C ALA A 295 16.65 0.29 4.04
N ASN A 296 16.54 -0.76 4.86
CA ASN A 296 16.46 -2.14 4.39
C ASN A 296 15.21 -2.39 3.53
N ALA A 297 14.03 -1.88 3.90
CA ALA A 297 12.83 -1.99 3.08
C ALA A 297 13.04 -1.36 1.69
N ILE A 298 13.74 -0.22 1.61
CA ILE A 298 14.09 0.46 0.36
C ILE A 298 15.14 -0.33 -0.45
N TYR A 299 16.16 -0.89 0.21
CA TYR A 299 17.15 -1.76 -0.45
C TYR A 299 16.50 -3.01 -1.03
N TYR A 300 15.47 -3.56 -0.37
CA TYR A 300 14.68 -4.67 -0.90
C TYR A 300 13.68 -4.26 -1.98
N ARG A 301 13.55 -2.95 -2.30
CA ARG A 301 12.76 -2.38 -3.39
C ARG A 301 11.27 -2.30 -3.13
N THR A 302 10.87 -1.95 -1.90
CA THR A 302 9.49 -1.54 -1.65
C THR A 302 9.08 -0.35 -2.54
N ASP A 303 7.80 -0.23 -2.85
CA ASP A 303 7.25 0.95 -3.53
C ASP A 303 6.92 2.06 -2.55
N ALA A 304 6.35 1.69 -1.41
CA ALA A 304 5.91 2.64 -0.42
C ALA A 304 6.18 2.16 1.02
N LEU A 305 6.25 3.13 1.92
CA LEU A 305 6.35 2.94 3.36
C LEU A 305 5.14 3.61 4.01
N MET A 306 4.60 3.03 5.08
CA MET A 306 3.43 3.56 5.77
C MET A 306 3.74 3.98 7.19
N LEU A 307 3.26 5.17 7.57
CA LEU A 307 3.16 5.66 8.94
C LEU A 307 1.72 5.47 9.43
N SER A 308 1.59 4.92 10.62
CA SER A 308 0.30 4.60 11.26
C SER A 308 0.02 5.58 12.41
N GLY A 309 0.29 5.19 13.65
CA GLY A 309 0.12 6.02 14.83
C GLY A 309 0.94 7.29 14.81
N GLU A 310 2.12 7.26 14.16
CA GLU A 310 3.05 8.38 14.03
C GLU A 310 2.38 9.62 13.42
N THR A 311 1.46 9.43 12.48
CA THR A 311 0.73 10.52 11.81
C THR A 311 -0.73 10.65 12.24
N ALA A 312 -1.35 9.56 12.73
CA ALA A 312 -2.76 9.57 13.14
C ALA A 312 -2.99 10.28 14.47
N TYR A 313 -2.14 10.02 15.47
CA TYR A 313 -2.26 10.58 16.84
C TYR A 313 -0.92 10.95 17.48
N GLY A 314 0.20 10.73 16.79
CA GLY A 314 1.52 11.07 17.29
C GLY A 314 1.73 12.56 17.57
N LYS A 315 2.71 12.89 18.40
CA LYS A 315 3.08 14.26 18.74
C LYS A 315 3.85 14.97 17.63
N TYR A 316 4.50 14.20 16.73
CA TYR A 316 5.44 14.72 15.72
C TYR A 316 5.11 14.24 14.30
N PRO A 317 3.86 14.39 13.80
CA PRO A 317 3.43 13.75 12.55
C PRO A 317 4.16 14.29 11.31
N VAL A 318 4.32 15.61 11.20
CA VAL A 318 5.00 16.25 10.06
C VAL A 318 6.49 15.91 10.05
N GLU A 319 7.11 15.91 11.23
CA GLU A 319 8.50 15.52 11.44
C GLU A 319 8.74 14.04 11.09
N ALA A 320 7.78 13.16 11.38
CA ALA A 320 7.84 11.74 11.02
C ALA A 320 7.85 11.56 9.50
N VAL A 321 6.95 12.23 8.76
CA VAL A 321 6.95 12.21 7.29
C VAL A 321 8.25 12.81 6.72
N ARG A 322 8.70 13.94 7.26
CA ARG A 322 9.96 14.59 6.84
C ARG A 322 11.18 13.71 7.11
N THR A 323 11.21 13.03 8.25
CA THR A 323 12.28 12.09 8.62
C THR A 323 12.30 10.88 7.69
N MET A 324 11.15 10.26 7.44
CA MET A 324 11.03 9.16 6.48
C MET A 324 11.46 9.58 5.07
N THR A 325 11.08 10.79 4.64
CA THR A 325 11.50 11.38 3.35
C THR A 325 13.03 11.50 3.26
N LYS A 326 13.69 11.97 4.33
CA LYS A 326 15.17 12.10 4.36
C LYS A 326 15.86 10.74 4.33
N ILE A 327 15.38 9.78 5.11
CA ILE A 327 15.93 8.42 5.14
C ILE A 327 15.77 7.77 3.77
N ALA A 328 14.57 7.90 3.14
CA ALA A 328 14.31 7.35 1.82
C ALA A 328 15.25 7.94 0.76
N ALA A 329 15.38 9.26 0.72
CA ALA A 329 16.25 9.93 -0.24
C ALA A 329 17.74 9.53 -0.08
N GLN A 330 18.20 9.27 1.15
CA GLN A 330 19.56 8.81 1.40
C GLN A 330 19.73 7.34 1.02
N ALA A 331 18.84 6.46 1.44
CA ALA A 331 18.89 5.05 1.10
C ALA A 331 18.85 4.80 -0.42
N GLU A 332 18.09 5.61 -1.16
CA GLU A 332 18.05 5.55 -2.63
C GLU A 332 19.37 5.94 -3.29
N LYS A 333 20.14 6.87 -2.70
CA LYS A 333 21.49 7.23 -3.16
C LYS A 333 22.50 6.12 -2.87
N ASP A 334 22.40 5.51 -1.68
CA ASP A 334 23.35 4.50 -1.20
C ASP A 334 23.05 3.10 -1.77
N LYS A 335 21.93 2.95 -2.46
CA LYS A 335 21.49 1.67 -3.04
C LYS A 335 22.52 1.13 -4.01
N SER A 336 23.15 0.00 -3.66
CA SER A 336 24.12 -0.65 -4.52
C SER A 336 23.46 -1.30 -5.75
N GLN A 337 24.17 -1.36 -6.88
CA GLN A 337 23.71 -2.06 -8.07
C GLN A 337 23.60 -3.58 -7.86
N GLU A 338 24.33 -4.13 -6.89
CA GLU A 338 24.35 -5.55 -6.55
C GLU A 338 22.99 -6.06 -6.04
N ASN A 339 22.21 -5.19 -5.42
CA ASN A 339 20.84 -5.50 -4.99
C ASN A 339 19.81 -5.43 -6.13
N ASN A 340 20.24 -5.40 -7.38
CA ASN A 340 19.32 -5.33 -8.51
C ASN A 340 18.60 -6.66 -8.73
N ILE A 341 17.31 -6.71 -8.42
CA ILE A 341 16.44 -7.82 -8.80
C ILE A 341 16.35 -7.83 -10.33
N LYS A 342 16.87 -8.89 -10.95
CA LYS A 342 16.65 -9.10 -12.38
C LYS A 342 15.20 -9.57 -12.55
N ILE A 343 14.33 -8.71 -13.06
CA ILE A 343 12.99 -9.10 -13.48
C ILE A 343 13.14 -9.84 -14.81
N PRO A 344 12.90 -11.15 -14.85
CA PRO A 344 12.96 -11.89 -16.11
C PRO A 344 11.84 -11.42 -17.04
N LEU A 345 12.12 -11.30 -18.30
CA LEU A 345 11.07 -11.30 -19.32
C LEU A 345 10.64 -12.76 -19.47
N ILE A 346 9.35 -13.02 -19.38
CA ILE A 346 8.81 -14.37 -19.51
C ILE A 346 9.04 -14.79 -20.98
N PRO A 347 9.86 -15.82 -21.26
CA PRO A 347 10.07 -16.30 -22.63
C PRO A 347 8.73 -16.64 -23.29
N GLY A 348 8.50 -16.17 -24.50
CA GLY A 348 7.26 -16.44 -25.24
C GLY A 348 6.03 -15.62 -24.82
N SER A 349 6.11 -14.75 -23.82
CA SER A 349 4.97 -13.95 -23.36
C SER A 349 4.55 -12.83 -24.31
N ASN A 350 5.39 -12.45 -25.27
CA ASN A 350 5.18 -11.29 -26.16
C ASN A 350 4.79 -9.99 -25.40
N ASP A 351 5.26 -9.82 -24.13
CA ASP A 351 5.00 -8.61 -23.34
C ASP A 351 5.92 -7.47 -23.81
N VAL A 352 5.54 -6.87 -24.94
CA VAL A 352 6.26 -5.74 -25.55
C VAL A 352 6.39 -4.58 -24.58
N THR A 353 5.36 -4.29 -23.77
CA THR A 353 5.40 -3.21 -22.77
C THR A 353 6.52 -3.42 -21.76
N ALA A 354 6.63 -4.62 -21.18
CA ALA A 354 7.70 -4.93 -20.24
C ALA A 354 9.08 -4.91 -20.88
N PHE A 355 9.19 -5.40 -22.12
CA PHE A 355 10.44 -5.36 -22.86
C PHE A 355 10.92 -3.92 -23.09
N LEU A 356 10.07 -3.05 -23.64
CA LEU A 356 10.41 -1.66 -23.92
C LEU A 356 10.65 -0.87 -22.62
N ALA A 357 9.85 -1.09 -21.57
CA ALA A 357 10.07 -0.46 -20.26
C ALA A 357 11.46 -0.82 -19.69
N ARG A 358 11.88 -2.10 -19.82
CA ARG A 358 13.22 -2.51 -19.41
C ARG A 358 14.31 -1.83 -20.23
N GLN A 359 14.13 -1.68 -21.56
CA GLN A 359 15.10 -0.98 -22.40
C GLN A 359 15.18 0.51 -22.06
N ALA A 360 14.04 1.17 -21.84
CA ALA A 360 13.99 2.57 -21.41
C ALA A 360 14.78 2.79 -20.11
N VAL A 361 14.54 1.96 -19.10
CA VAL A 361 15.27 2.03 -17.82
C VAL A 361 16.77 1.77 -18.02
N LYS A 362 17.16 0.75 -18.81
CA LYS A 362 18.58 0.47 -19.11
C LYS A 362 19.25 1.60 -19.89
N ALA A 363 18.53 2.28 -20.75
CA ALA A 363 19.07 3.41 -21.50
C ALA A 363 19.49 4.55 -20.55
N THR A 364 18.80 4.73 -19.40
CA THR A 364 19.20 5.73 -18.41
C THR A 364 20.56 5.47 -17.76
N ASP A 365 21.05 4.22 -17.76
CA ASP A 365 22.36 3.86 -17.23
C ASP A 365 23.51 4.13 -18.24
N LYS A 366 23.18 4.25 -19.54
CA LYS A 366 24.15 4.38 -20.62
C LYS A 366 24.18 5.76 -21.26
N LEU A 367 23.04 6.43 -21.24
CA LEU A 367 22.84 7.74 -21.80
C LEU A 367 22.48 8.73 -20.68
N ASN A 368 22.80 10.00 -20.86
CA ASN A 368 22.47 11.05 -19.87
C ASN A 368 20.99 11.45 -19.96
N ILE A 369 20.09 10.48 -19.78
CA ILE A 369 18.64 10.68 -19.82
C ILE A 369 18.19 11.30 -18.50
N LYS A 370 17.50 12.44 -18.56
CA LYS A 370 16.99 13.17 -17.38
C LYS A 370 15.75 12.54 -16.78
N ALA A 371 14.85 12.04 -17.64
CA ALA A 371 13.59 11.42 -17.23
C ALA A 371 13.07 10.45 -18.30
N ILE A 372 12.25 9.49 -17.87
CA ILE A 372 11.44 8.67 -18.77
C ILE A 372 10.03 9.25 -18.78
N ILE A 373 9.51 9.59 -19.95
CA ILE A 373 8.16 10.12 -20.13
C ILE A 373 7.27 9.01 -20.69
N THR A 374 6.07 8.88 -20.18
CA THR A 374 5.06 7.98 -20.75
C THR A 374 3.69 8.62 -20.66
N ASP A 375 2.90 8.50 -21.71
CA ASP A 375 1.48 8.79 -21.65
C ASP A 375 0.73 7.58 -21.07
N SER A 376 -0.30 7.82 -20.29
CA SER A 376 -0.91 6.76 -19.51
C SER A 376 -2.42 6.87 -19.41
N PHE A 377 -3.12 5.90 -19.99
CA PHE A 377 -4.57 5.75 -19.87
C PHE A 377 -4.97 4.94 -18.62
N SER A 378 -4.26 3.83 -18.35
CA SER A 378 -4.54 2.89 -17.24
C SER A 378 -3.44 2.79 -16.18
N GLY A 379 -2.33 3.49 -16.34
CA GLY A 379 -1.15 3.39 -15.49
C GLY A 379 -0.25 2.18 -15.75
N ARG A 380 -0.58 1.28 -16.70
CA ARG A 380 0.14 0.03 -16.91
C ARG A 380 1.60 0.23 -17.28
N THR A 381 1.89 1.11 -18.25
CA THR A 381 3.27 1.38 -18.71
C THR A 381 4.10 1.99 -17.57
N ALA A 382 3.55 2.96 -16.84
CA ALA A 382 4.23 3.59 -15.71
C ALA A 382 4.54 2.56 -14.58
N ARG A 383 3.61 1.65 -14.26
CA ARG A 383 3.88 0.57 -13.29
C ARG A 383 4.95 -0.41 -13.77
N ASN A 384 4.98 -0.75 -15.06
CA ASN A 384 6.07 -1.55 -15.62
C ASN A 384 7.42 -0.84 -15.46
N LEU A 385 7.50 0.45 -15.78
CA LEU A 385 8.71 1.24 -15.59
C LEU A 385 9.13 1.29 -14.12
N ALA A 386 8.18 1.54 -13.21
CA ALA A 386 8.41 1.55 -11.77
C ALA A 386 9.01 0.23 -11.26
N ALA A 387 8.52 -0.91 -11.74
CA ALA A 387 9.01 -2.23 -11.33
C ALA A 387 10.50 -2.44 -11.64
N PHE A 388 11.02 -1.87 -12.72
CA PHE A 388 12.44 -1.96 -13.06
C PHE A 388 13.35 -1.05 -12.23
N ARG A 389 12.80 -0.17 -11.37
CA ARG A 389 13.55 0.64 -10.38
C ARG A 389 14.69 1.45 -11.00
N GLY A 390 14.36 2.23 -12.05
CA GLY A 390 15.32 3.12 -12.68
C GLY A 390 15.87 4.20 -11.72
N LYS A 391 17.02 4.76 -12.08
CA LYS A 391 17.68 5.83 -11.32
C LYS A 391 16.92 7.16 -11.41
N TYR A 392 16.26 7.40 -12.54
CA TYR A 392 15.60 8.67 -12.85
C TYR A 392 14.08 8.53 -12.74
N PRO A 393 13.35 9.65 -12.53
CA PRO A 393 11.91 9.63 -12.39
C PRO A 393 11.21 9.20 -13.69
N VAL A 394 10.06 8.59 -13.54
CA VAL A 394 9.09 8.31 -14.61
C VAL A 394 8.01 9.40 -14.56
N LEU A 395 7.97 10.26 -15.56
CA LEU A 395 6.97 11.30 -15.72
C LEU A 395 5.77 10.70 -16.47
N ALA A 396 4.71 10.35 -15.75
CA ALA A 396 3.52 9.75 -16.32
C ALA A 396 2.46 10.82 -16.60
N ILE A 397 2.20 11.08 -17.86
CA ILE A 397 1.17 12.03 -18.30
C ILE A 397 -0.15 11.27 -18.40
N CYS A 398 -1.07 11.54 -17.50
CA CYS A 398 -2.31 10.79 -17.33
C CYS A 398 -3.48 11.51 -17.98
N TYR A 399 -4.27 10.79 -18.77
CA TYR A 399 -5.50 11.30 -19.40
C TYR A 399 -6.67 11.45 -18.41
N LYS A 400 -6.58 10.81 -17.22
CA LYS A 400 -7.58 10.84 -16.16
C LYS A 400 -6.93 11.15 -14.81
N GLU A 401 -7.59 11.96 -13.99
CA GLU A 401 -7.14 12.23 -12.61
C GLU A 401 -7.08 10.95 -11.77
N LYS A 402 -8.05 10.07 -11.92
CA LYS A 402 -8.08 8.77 -11.23
C LYS A 402 -6.84 7.93 -11.53
N THR A 403 -6.41 7.89 -12.81
CA THR A 403 -5.17 7.19 -13.20
C THR A 403 -3.94 7.83 -12.57
N MET A 404 -3.89 9.16 -12.49
CA MET A 404 -2.82 9.88 -11.80
C MET A 404 -2.75 9.44 -10.33
N ARG A 405 -3.89 9.42 -9.62
CA ARG A 405 -3.96 8.98 -8.23
C ARG A 405 -3.61 7.50 -8.06
N HIS A 406 -4.01 6.62 -8.99
CA HIS A 406 -3.63 5.21 -9.00
C HIS A 406 -2.11 4.97 -9.19
N LEU A 407 -1.35 5.96 -9.56
CA LEU A 407 0.11 5.87 -9.65
C LEU A 407 0.83 6.42 -8.41
N ALA A 408 0.11 6.97 -7.44
CA ALA A 408 0.68 7.53 -6.22
C ALA A 408 1.42 6.51 -5.33
N LEU A 409 1.14 5.20 -5.49
CA LEU A 409 1.87 4.11 -4.83
C LEU A 409 3.04 3.56 -5.66
N SER A 410 3.24 4.01 -6.90
CA SER A 410 4.27 3.44 -7.79
C SER A 410 5.62 4.12 -7.57
N TYR A 411 6.66 3.34 -7.26
CA TYR A 411 8.03 3.82 -7.03
C TYR A 411 8.52 4.69 -8.19
N GLY A 412 9.05 5.87 -7.89
CA GLY A 412 9.69 6.77 -8.84
C GLY A 412 8.77 7.38 -9.90
N VAL A 413 7.44 7.15 -9.82
CA VAL A 413 6.49 7.73 -10.77
C VAL A 413 6.01 9.10 -10.26
N GLU A 414 6.21 10.11 -11.09
CA GLU A 414 5.60 11.44 -10.94
C GLU A 414 4.47 11.54 -11.96
N ALA A 415 3.23 11.38 -11.49
CA ALA A 415 2.06 11.40 -12.34
C ALA A 415 1.48 12.81 -12.44
N ILE A 416 1.15 13.23 -13.67
CA ILE A 416 0.62 14.56 -13.99
C ILE A 416 -0.66 14.36 -14.79
N TYR A 417 -1.75 14.98 -14.37
CA TYR A 417 -2.98 15.01 -15.15
C TYR A 417 -2.89 16.04 -16.25
N MET A 418 -3.23 15.61 -17.45
CA MET A 418 -3.39 16.47 -18.60
C MET A 418 -4.54 15.94 -19.46
N PRO A 419 -5.67 16.69 -19.56
CA PRO A 419 -6.80 16.24 -20.35
C PRO A 419 -6.41 16.15 -21.83
N GLU A 420 -6.98 15.14 -22.52
CA GLU A 420 -6.74 14.97 -23.94
C GLU A 420 -7.36 16.12 -24.75
N LYS A 421 -6.53 16.78 -25.55
CA LYS A 421 -6.98 17.85 -26.46
C LYS A 421 -6.51 17.65 -27.90
N ALA A 422 -5.70 16.60 -28.18
CA ALA A 422 -5.02 16.44 -29.47
C ALA A 422 -4.68 14.97 -29.75
N ASN A 423 -4.23 14.69 -30.98
CA ASN A 423 -3.68 13.38 -31.33
C ASN A 423 -2.38 13.10 -30.54
N GLY A 424 -1.94 11.82 -30.51
CA GLY A 424 -0.86 11.35 -29.65
C GLY A 424 0.45 12.16 -29.74
N GLN A 425 0.87 12.60 -30.94
CA GLN A 425 2.10 13.39 -31.09
C GLN A 425 1.94 14.81 -30.57
N ALA A 426 0.82 15.48 -30.88
CA ALA A 426 0.53 16.81 -30.37
C ALA A 426 0.35 16.79 -28.83
N TYR A 427 -0.17 15.69 -28.27
CA TYR A 427 -0.25 15.50 -26.85
C TYR A 427 1.12 15.40 -26.19
N TYR A 428 2.07 14.66 -26.82
CA TYR A 428 3.46 14.57 -26.34
C TYR A 428 4.17 15.95 -26.36
N PHE A 429 4.01 16.72 -27.44
CA PHE A 429 4.57 18.08 -27.51
C PHE A 429 3.99 19.00 -26.45
N ALA A 430 2.68 18.94 -26.21
CA ALA A 430 2.03 19.71 -25.16
C ALA A 430 2.55 19.31 -23.76
N ALA A 431 2.78 18.00 -23.54
CA ALA A 431 3.35 17.51 -22.31
C ALA A 431 4.79 17.99 -22.07
N LEU A 432 5.64 17.96 -23.10
CA LEU A 432 7.00 18.49 -22.99
C LEU A 432 7.01 20.00 -22.66
N ARG A 433 6.18 20.81 -23.34
CA ARG A 433 6.05 22.23 -23.04
C ARG A 433 5.63 22.46 -21.60
N LYS A 434 4.59 21.75 -21.14
CA LYS A 434 4.15 21.85 -19.75
C LYS A 434 5.27 21.49 -18.75
N LEU A 435 6.04 20.45 -19.00
CA LEU A 435 7.15 20.05 -18.15
C LEU A 435 8.29 21.06 -18.13
N MET A 436 8.49 21.79 -19.24
CA MET A 436 9.43 22.90 -19.30
C MET A 436 8.92 24.12 -18.56
N ASP A 437 7.65 24.50 -18.74
CA ASP A 437 7.01 25.62 -18.05
C ASP A 437 6.99 25.41 -16.54
N ASP A 438 6.79 24.15 -16.09
CA ASP A 438 6.85 23.74 -14.69
C ASP A 438 8.31 23.64 -14.16
N GLY A 439 9.34 23.91 -14.98
CA GLY A 439 10.76 23.85 -14.62
C GLY A 439 11.29 22.43 -14.33
N VAL A 440 10.58 21.40 -14.78
CA VAL A 440 10.97 19.99 -14.60
C VAL A 440 12.02 19.57 -15.64
N LEU A 441 11.88 20.07 -16.87
CA LEU A 441 12.78 19.80 -18.00
C LEU A 441 13.30 21.11 -18.60
N SER A 442 14.43 21.03 -19.31
CA SER A 442 15.01 22.07 -20.13
C SER A 442 15.18 21.62 -21.57
N GLU A 443 15.38 22.55 -22.51
CA GLU A 443 15.59 22.23 -23.94
C GLU A 443 16.76 21.28 -24.19
N ASN A 444 17.80 21.35 -23.37
CA ASN A 444 19.00 20.52 -23.51
C ASN A 444 18.89 19.16 -22.83
N ASP A 445 17.79 18.87 -22.13
CA ASP A 445 17.62 17.58 -21.48
C ASP A 445 17.28 16.47 -22.47
N MET A 446 17.99 15.34 -22.35
CA MET A 446 17.65 14.12 -23.07
C MET A 446 16.57 13.36 -22.31
N VAL A 447 15.54 12.91 -23.00
CA VAL A 447 14.40 12.16 -22.45
C VAL A 447 14.16 10.89 -23.23
N ALA A 448 13.61 9.87 -22.56
CA ALA A 448 13.12 8.67 -23.20
C ALA A 448 11.58 8.68 -23.16
N TYR A 449 10.93 8.63 -24.31
CA TYR A 449 9.47 8.59 -24.45
C TYR A 449 9.00 7.18 -24.77
N LEU A 450 8.13 6.63 -23.93
CA LEU A 450 7.58 5.30 -24.06
C LEU A 450 6.06 5.36 -24.24
N SER A 451 5.56 5.02 -25.43
CA SER A 451 4.13 5.18 -25.77
C SER A 451 3.64 4.11 -26.73
N SER A 452 2.35 4.16 -27.03
CA SER A 452 1.69 3.36 -28.07
C SER A 452 1.47 4.10 -29.38
N GLY A 453 1.62 5.41 -29.39
CA GLY A 453 1.28 6.29 -30.53
C GLY A 453 -0.23 6.41 -30.79
N LYS A 454 -1.06 5.58 -30.16
CA LYS A 454 -2.53 5.64 -30.20
C LYS A 454 -3.09 5.45 -28.82
N GLN A 455 -4.04 6.29 -28.44
CA GLN A 455 -4.72 6.20 -27.15
C GLN A 455 -5.37 4.81 -26.95
N GLY A 456 -5.24 4.27 -25.74
CA GLY A 456 -5.84 2.98 -25.36
C GLY A 456 -5.18 1.74 -25.96
N SER A 457 -4.17 1.88 -26.83
CA SER A 457 -3.44 0.75 -27.37
C SER A 457 -2.26 0.31 -26.50
N ARG A 458 -1.65 -0.84 -26.83
CA ARG A 458 -0.49 -1.36 -26.10
C ARG A 458 0.74 -0.54 -26.45
N THR A 459 1.62 -0.28 -25.48
CA THR A 459 2.94 0.31 -25.69
C THR A 459 3.69 -0.39 -26.82
N SER A 460 4.14 0.35 -27.81
CA SER A 460 4.71 -0.20 -29.03
C SER A 460 6.04 0.40 -29.45
N PHE A 461 6.45 1.55 -28.92
CA PHE A 461 7.72 2.18 -29.26
C PHE A 461 8.39 2.86 -28.07
N LEU A 462 9.70 3.04 -28.20
CA LEU A 462 10.57 3.81 -27.34
C LEU A 462 11.35 4.79 -28.22
N GLU A 463 11.27 6.07 -27.90
CA GLU A 463 11.99 7.13 -28.57
C GLU A 463 12.93 7.82 -27.56
N ILE A 464 14.14 8.17 -27.97
CA ILE A 464 15.11 8.88 -27.12
C ILE A 464 15.60 10.09 -27.90
N ASN A 465 15.33 11.28 -27.36
CA ASN A 465 15.65 12.54 -28.02
C ASN A 465 15.99 13.64 -27.01
N VAL A 466 16.61 14.71 -27.48
CA VAL A 466 16.74 15.98 -26.76
C VAL A 466 15.43 16.75 -26.89
N VAL A 467 14.95 17.33 -25.79
CA VAL A 467 13.67 18.04 -25.72
C VAL A 467 13.55 19.15 -26.78
N GLY A 468 14.61 19.93 -26.97
CA GLY A 468 14.64 21.01 -27.98
C GLY A 468 14.49 20.52 -29.40
N ASP A 469 15.11 19.36 -29.74
CA ASP A 469 14.99 18.77 -31.07
C ASP A 469 13.55 18.32 -31.36
N VAL A 470 12.92 17.71 -30.38
CA VAL A 470 11.50 17.29 -30.48
C VAL A 470 10.59 18.49 -30.71
N LEU A 471 10.78 19.56 -29.95
CA LEU A 471 9.93 20.76 -30.04
C LEU A 471 10.22 21.60 -31.28
N GLY A 472 11.46 21.61 -31.79
CA GLY A 472 11.85 22.27 -33.04
C GLY A 472 11.19 21.64 -34.27
N TYR A 473 11.21 20.32 -34.39
CA TYR A 473 10.50 19.59 -35.46
C TYR A 473 8.98 19.78 -35.37
N GLY A 474 8.43 19.95 -34.18
CA GLY A 474 7.00 20.22 -34.00
C GLY A 474 6.54 21.56 -34.55
N LEU A 475 7.42 22.59 -34.62
CA LEU A 475 7.11 23.88 -35.25
C LEU A 475 7.05 23.78 -36.77
N ASP A 476 7.92 22.99 -37.39
CA ASP A 476 7.93 22.79 -38.84
C ASP A 476 6.70 22.01 -39.34
N TYR A 477 6.12 21.14 -38.52
CA TYR A 477 4.89 20.42 -38.86
C TYR A 477 3.61 21.26 -38.73
N VAL A 478 3.64 22.32 -37.93
CA VAL A 478 2.46 23.23 -37.74
C VAL A 478 2.36 24.30 -38.80
N LEU A 479 3.49 24.59 -39.48
CA LEU A 479 3.56 25.55 -40.60
C LEU A 479 4.18 24.83 -41.83
N PRO A 480 3.39 24.19 -42.70
CA PRO A 480 3.94 23.73 -43.97
C PRO A 480 4.38 24.96 -44.76
N ASN A 481 5.70 25.09 -44.83
CA ASN A 481 6.30 26.11 -45.69
C ASN A 481 5.94 25.82 -47.14
N ARG A 482 4.90 26.49 -47.68
CA ARG A 482 4.42 26.38 -49.07
C ARG A 482 5.40 26.80 -50.14
N ASN A 483 6.64 27.19 -49.79
CA ASN A 483 7.58 27.83 -50.70
C ASN A 483 8.91 27.07 -50.97
N ARG A 484 8.98 25.76 -50.79
CA ARG A 484 10.18 24.99 -51.15
C ARG A 484 10.07 24.10 -52.36
N TYR A 485 9.01 24.24 -53.16
CA TYR A 485 8.92 23.63 -54.52
C TYR A 485 8.42 24.68 -55.50
N LEU A 486 9.29 25.57 -55.95
CA LEU A 486 9.30 26.25 -57.20
C LEU A 486 10.77 26.32 -57.72
#